data_57296c83a15a56afec8fd09b5d39e1e0
#
_entry.id   57296c83a15a56afec8fd09b5d39e1e0
#
_cell.length_a   1.000
_cell.length_b   1.000
_cell.length_c   1.000
_cell.angle_alpha   90.00
_cell.angle_beta   90.00
_cell.angle_gamma   90.00
#
_symmetry.space_group_name_H-M   'P 1'
#
loop_
_entity.id
_entity.type
_entity.pdbx_description
1 polymer ?
#
loop_
_entity_poly.entity_id
_entity_poly.type
_entity_poly.pdbx_seq_one_letter_code
_entity_poly.pdbx_strand_id
1 'polypeptide(L)'
;MDDNDRAITGLVILSHTLVHTYEFAIPIFVPVWLSQFGTTAFLVGTVVTVGVSLYGIGSLPSGILADRIGSKPLLVGCLIGMGLAFLGVSIAPNLPVLALALVVWGAAASAHHPAGLTLISKDAHTRGDVFAYHGIAGNIGTAAGPLLTTLLLVVFADDWRLVAFVLALPALAAAVLATRIDIDESVTTAATDGGERSTDIHSVGEFVDTSKILFASAFAIVFGMVMSYGLYYRGSLTFLPELFSGFDAIQPINAFGGTFEPGNYVFAGLLAMGVFGQYVGGKLTDRIRVEAGLIAGFAALVVIAVGYLPAANAGLGPLLVLSAVFGFVLFYIQPFYQAAVAEYTPPAARGLSYGFTYLGDFGFGALAASAAGAVLTYASPAALFGLLAVFAVIGGGFSTYLLVRSDSA
;
A
#
# COMPACT_ATOMS: atom_id res chain seq x y z
N MET A 1 18.39 -19.85 -10.26
CA MET A 1 17.40 -20.15 -9.20
C MET A 1 17.37 -21.64 -8.98
N ASP A 2 17.76 -22.09 -7.79
CA ASP A 2 17.59 -23.47 -7.35
C ASP A 2 16.14 -23.77 -6.91
N ASP A 3 15.89 -24.94 -6.35
CA ASP A 3 14.54 -25.34 -5.97
C ASP A 3 14.02 -24.56 -4.75
N ASN A 4 14.89 -24.17 -3.80
CA ASN A 4 14.52 -23.32 -2.67
C ASN A 4 14.16 -21.90 -3.13
N ASP A 5 14.97 -21.30 -4.01
CA ASP A 5 14.68 -19.99 -4.61
C ASP A 5 13.35 -19.99 -5.36
N ARG A 6 13.02 -21.08 -6.09
CA ARG A 6 11.72 -21.20 -6.78
C ARG A 6 10.57 -21.32 -5.80
N ALA A 7 10.74 -22.06 -4.72
CA ALA A 7 9.74 -22.21 -3.67
C ALA A 7 9.47 -20.88 -2.96
N ILE A 8 10.52 -20.16 -2.57
CA ILE A 8 10.44 -18.82 -2.00
C ILE A 8 9.74 -17.87 -2.97
N THR A 9 10.20 -17.84 -4.24
CA THR A 9 9.60 -16.98 -5.27
C THR A 9 8.11 -17.26 -5.43
N GLY A 10 7.71 -18.53 -5.52
CA GLY A 10 6.30 -18.91 -5.63
C GLY A 10 5.45 -18.40 -4.47
N LEU A 11 5.92 -18.57 -3.23
CA LEU A 11 5.20 -18.12 -2.04
C LEU A 11 5.09 -16.58 -1.97
N VAL A 12 6.19 -15.86 -2.23
CA VAL A 12 6.19 -14.39 -2.12
C VAL A 12 5.42 -13.74 -3.27
N ILE A 13 5.45 -14.26 -4.50
CA ILE A 13 4.63 -13.80 -5.61
C ILE A 13 3.14 -13.95 -5.25
N LEU A 14 2.76 -15.16 -4.82
CA LEU A 14 1.37 -15.48 -4.51
C LEU A 14 0.82 -14.59 -3.40
N SER A 15 1.55 -14.48 -2.29
CA SER A 15 1.12 -13.65 -1.16
C SER A 15 1.13 -12.16 -1.48
N HIS A 16 2.14 -11.64 -2.20
CA HIS A 16 2.23 -10.22 -2.54
C HIS A 16 1.15 -9.78 -3.52
N THR A 17 0.89 -10.58 -4.55
CA THR A 17 -0.22 -10.32 -5.47
C THR A 17 -1.54 -10.23 -4.72
N LEU A 18 -1.83 -11.16 -3.81
CA LEU A 18 -3.10 -11.19 -3.07
C LEU A 18 -3.22 -10.06 -2.05
N VAL A 19 -2.15 -9.70 -1.33
CA VAL A 19 -2.18 -8.57 -0.39
C VAL A 19 -2.64 -7.30 -1.09
N HIS A 20 -2.01 -6.96 -2.22
CA HIS A 20 -2.39 -5.75 -2.95
C HIS A 20 -3.71 -5.89 -3.72
N THR A 21 -4.09 -7.09 -4.17
CA THR A 21 -5.42 -7.33 -4.74
C THR A 21 -6.51 -6.95 -3.73
N TYR A 22 -6.39 -7.39 -2.47
CA TYR A 22 -7.36 -7.06 -1.44
C TYR A 22 -7.29 -5.60 -1.01
N GLU A 23 -6.10 -5.05 -0.88
CA GLU A 23 -5.90 -3.65 -0.55
C GLU A 23 -6.65 -2.73 -1.51
N PHE A 24 -6.55 -3.01 -2.82
CA PHE A 24 -7.16 -2.18 -3.86
C PHE A 24 -8.56 -2.62 -4.29
N ALA A 25 -9.06 -3.76 -3.80
CA ALA A 25 -10.48 -4.10 -3.85
C ALA A 25 -11.32 -3.21 -2.92
N ILE A 26 -10.78 -2.83 -1.75
CA ILE A 26 -11.48 -2.02 -0.75
C ILE A 26 -12.02 -0.70 -1.31
N PRO A 27 -11.26 0.15 -2.03
CA PRO A 27 -11.77 1.39 -2.62
C PRO A 27 -12.93 1.19 -3.58
N ILE A 28 -13.00 0.06 -4.30
CA ILE A 28 -14.09 -0.27 -5.23
C ILE A 28 -15.40 -0.56 -4.46
N PHE A 29 -15.31 -1.10 -3.26
CA PHE A 29 -16.48 -1.32 -2.42
C PHE A 29 -16.99 -0.05 -1.70
N VAL A 30 -16.17 1.01 -1.60
CA VAL A 30 -16.55 2.23 -0.86
C VAL A 30 -17.86 2.84 -1.36
N PRO A 31 -18.09 3.09 -2.68
CA PRO A 31 -19.36 3.61 -3.18
C PRO A 31 -20.54 2.71 -2.83
N VAL A 32 -20.32 1.39 -2.95
CA VAL A 32 -21.36 0.38 -2.64
C VAL A 32 -21.71 0.39 -1.16
N TRP A 33 -20.71 0.48 -0.27
CA TRP A 33 -20.94 0.55 1.19
C TRP A 33 -21.63 1.83 1.62
N LEU A 34 -21.29 2.98 1.00
CA LEU A 34 -21.98 4.26 1.25
C LEU A 34 -23.48 4.14 0.97
N SER A 35 -23.84 3.59 -0.20
CA SER A 35 -25.22 3.36 -0.61
C SER A 35 -25.91 2.30 0.24
N GLN A 36 -25.29 1.11 0.40
CA GLN A 36 -25.89 -0.04 1.08
C GLN A 36 -26.19 0.21 2.54
N PHE A 37 -25.31 0.92 3.26
CA PHE A 37 -25.48 1.21 4.68
C PHE A 37 -26.14 2.58 4.93
N GLY A 38 -26.45 3.37 3.89
CA GLY A 38 -27.05 4.70 4.01
C GLY A 38 -26.22 5.61 4.92
N THR A 39 -24.91 5.62 4.75
CA THR A 39 -23.96 6.21 5.69
C THR A 39 -23.12 7.33 5.06
N THR A 40 -22.26 7.96 5.84
CA THR A 40 -21.41 9.07 5.39
C THR A 40 -20.01 8.58 4.96
N ALA A 41 -19.35 9.34 4.08
CA ALA A 41 -17.97 9.10 3.70
C ALA A 41 -17.03 9.12 4.93
N PHE A 42 -17.33 9.94 5.94
CA PHE A 42 -16.58 9.96 7.21
C PHE A 42 -16.62 8.60 7.92
N LEU A 43 -17.79 7.98 8.06
CA LEU A 43 -17.92 6.70 8.76
C LEU A 43 -17.27 5.57 7.96
N VAL A 44 -17.44 5.50 6.64
CA VAL A 44 -16.76 4.51 5.79
C VAL A 44 -15.26 4.73 5.81
N GLY A 45 -14.79 5.98 5.69
CA GLY A 45 -13.38 6.32 5.80
C GLY A 45 -12.78 5.90 7.16
N THR A 46 -13.55 6.04 8.25
CA THR A 46 -13.12 5.59 9.59
C THR A 46 -13.00 4.07 9.66
N VAL A 47 -13.95 3.34 9.09
CA VAL A 47 -13.89 1.88 8.98
C VAL A 47 -12.64 1.42 8.20
N VAL A 48 -12.36 2.06 7.07
CA VAL A 48 -11.15 1.79 6.27
C VAL A 48 -9.88 2.16 7.07
N THR A 49 -9.88 3.33 7.75
CA THR A 49 -8.74 3.76 8.57
C THR A 49 -8.38 2.72 9.62
N VAL A 50 -9.36 2.21 10.37
CA VAL A 50 -9.09 1.23 11.43
C VAL A 50 -8.46 -0.05 10.88
N GLY A 51 -8.95 -0.56 9.73
CA GLY A 51 -8.37 -1.73 9.06
C GLY A 51 -6.96 -1.48 8.56
N VAL A 52 -6.76 -0.42 7.78
CA VAL A 52 -5.45 -0.12 7.16
C VAL A 52 -4.41 0.32 8.19
N SER A 53 -4.82 1.00 9.29
CA SER A 53 -3.87 1.34 10.36
C SER A 53 -3.20 0.11 10.95
N LEU A 54 -3.93 -1.00 11.10
CA LEU A 54 -3.35 -2.24 11.62
C LEU A 54 -2.38 -2.88 10.62
N TYR A 55 -2.55 -2.66 9.32
CA TYR A 55 -1.56 -3.08 8.33
C TYR A 55 -0.19 -2.42 8.62
N GLY A 56 -0.16 -1.13 8.89
CA GLY A 56 1.06 -0.42 9.26
C GLY A 56 1.56 -0.74 10.67
N ILE A 57 0.70 -0.68 11.69
CA ILE A 57 1.06 -0.91 13.10
C ILE A 57 1.59 -2.33 13.30
N GLY A 58 0.92 -3.32 12.71
CA GLY A 58 1.29 -4.72 12.83
C GLY A 58 2.61 -5.07 12.12
N SER A 59 3.12 -4.24 11.21
CA SER A 59 4.38 -4.50 10.51
C SER A 59 5.59 -4.50 11.46
N LEU A 60 5.58 -3.67 12.50
CA LEU A 60 6.65 -3.66 13.51
C LEU A 60 6.76 -4.99 14.28
N PRO A 61 5.71 -5.51 14.93
CA PRO A 61 5.78 -6.80 15.62
C PRO A 61 5.93 -7.98 14.65
N SER A 62 5.45 -7.88 13.41
CA SER A 62 5.57 -8.96 12.42
C SER A 62 7.01 -9.23 12.01
N GLY A 63 7.87 -8.22 11.93
CA GLY A 63 9.30 -8.41 11.69
C GLY A 63 9.97 -9.23 12.80
N ILE A 64 9.69 -8.87 14.06
CA ILE A 64 10.21 -9.61 15.24
C ILE A 64 9.66 -11.05 15.26
N LEU A 65 8.40 -11.22 14.87
CA LEU A 65 7.77 -12.53 14.83
C LEU A 65 8.35 -13.42 13.71
N ALA A 66 8.68 -12.83 12.55
CA ALA A 66 9.35 -13.54 11.45
C ALA A 66 10.69 -14.15 11.88
N ASP A 67 11.46 -13.42 12.70
CA ASP A 67 12.73 -13.92 13.23
C ASP A 67 12.56 -15.04 14.26
N ARG A 68 11.42 -15.09 14.95
CA ARG A 68 11.17 -16.08 16.04
C ARG A 68 10.51 -17.37 15.57
N ILE A 69 9.53 -17.29 14.69
CA ILE A 69 8.72 -18.44 14.26
C ILE A 69 8.90 -18.81 12.79
N GLY A 70 9.75 -18.06 12.07
CA GLY A 70 9.96 -18.21 10.63
C GLY A 70 9.00 -17.38 9.78
N SER A 71 9.43 -17.10 8.56
CA SER A 71 8.68 -16.28 7.60
C SER A 71 7.53 -17.03 6.94
N LYS A 72 7.72 -18.30 6.58
CA LYS A 72 6.69 -19.12 5.93
C LYS A 72 5.42 -19.26 6.78
N PRO A 73 5.46 -19.61 8.08
CA PRO A 73 4.25 -19.68 8.92
C PRO A 73 3.49 -18.35 8.95
N LEU A 74 4.19 -17.22 8.98
CA LEU A 74 3.57 -15.90 8.96
C LEU A 74 2.89 -15.59 7.63
N LEU A 75 3.51 -15.92 6.50
CA LEU A 75 2.91 -15.73 5.17
C LEU A 75 1.68 -16.63 4.99
N VAL A 76 1.71 -17.86 5.49
CA VAL A 76 0.52 -18.74 5.52
C VAL A 76 -0.58 -18.14 6.39
N GLY A 77 -0.24 -17.66 7.60
CA GLY A 77 -1.18 -16.98 8.49
C GLY A 77 -1.78 -15.70 7.86
N CYS A 78 -0.97 -14.93 7.14
CA CYS A 78 -1.40 -13.77 6.37
C CYS A 78 -2.46 -14.15 5.33
N LEU A 79 -2.21 -15.19 4.52
CA LEU A 79 -3.15 -15.68 3.51
C LEU A 79 -4.46 -16.18 4.12
N ILE A 80 -4.40 -16.97 5.19
CA ILE A 80 -5.59 -17.45 5.92
C ILE A 80 -6.38 -16.24 6.45
N GLY A 81 -5.71 -15.34 7.16
CA GLY A 81 -6.36 -14.20 7.77
C GLY A 81 -7.02 -13.26 6.76
N MET A 82 -6.37 -13.00 5.62
CA MET A 82 -6.97 -12.21 4.53
C MET A 82 -8.21 -12.90 3.94
N GLY A 83 -8.14 -14.20 3.68
CA GLY A 83 -9.29 -14.96 3.19
C GLY A 83 -10.46 -14.96 4.18
N LEU A 84 -10.20 -15.22 5.48
CA LEU A 84 -11.22 -15.16 6.53
C LEU A 84 -11.80 -13.75 6.69
N ALA A 85 -10.97 -12.71 6.56
CA ALA A 85 -11.43 -11.33 6.60
C ALA A 85 -12.42 -11.02 5.47
N PHE A 86 -12.14 -11.44 4.24
CA PHE A 86 -13.06 -11.23 3.11
C PHE A 86 -14.32 -12.09 3.21
N LEU A 87 -14.26 -13.29 3.84
CA LEU A 87 -15.47 -13.98 4.25
C LEU A 87 -16.26 -13.16 5.28
N GLY A 88 -15.59 -12.56 6.25
CA GLY A 88 -16.23 -11.63 7.21
C GLY A 88 -16.87 -10.42 6.51
N VAL A 89 -16.18 -9.82 5.53
CA VAL A 89 -16.74 -8.74 4.70
C VAL A 89 -18.00 -9.21 4.00
N SER A 90 -18.02 -10.41 3.39
CA SER A 90 -19.14 -10.93 2.62
C SER A 90 -20.43 -11.10 3.44
N ILE A 91 -20.30 -11.35 4.72
CA ILE A 91 -21.46 -11.57 5.62
C ILE A 91 -21.75 -10.34 6.51
N ALA A 92 -21.03 -9.23 6.35
CA ALA A 92 -21.15 -8.07 7.22
C ALA A 92 -22.55 -7.42 7.11
N PRO A 93 -23.39 -7.42 8.16
CA PRO A 93 -24.73 -6.84 8.12
C PRO A 93 -24.72 -5.34 8.37
N ASN A 94 -23.64 -4.79 8.91
CA ASN A 94 -23.50 -3.38 9.32
C ASN A 94 -22.03 -2.95 9.37
N LEU A 95 -21.80 -1.66 9.53
CA LEU A 95 -20.46 -1.06 9.56
C LEU A 95 -19.55 -1.58 10.68
N PRO A 96 -20.02 -1.82 11.93
CA PRO A 96 -19.17 -2.38 12.98
C PRO A 96 -18.61 -3.77 12.64
N VAL A 97 -19.41 -4.65 12.05
CA VAL A 97 -18.95 -5.98 11.62
C VAL A 97 -18.01 -5.86 10.43
N LEU A 98 -18.30 -4.96 9.48
CA LEU A 98 -17.38 -4.65 8.39
C LEU A 98 -16.03 -4.12 8.93
N ALA A 99 -16.06 -3.21 9.91
CA ALA A 99 -14.85 -2.71 10.55
C ALA A 99 -14.03 -3.84 11.18
N LEU A 100 -14.68 -4.76 11.90
CA LEU A 100 -14.02 -5.91 12.48
C LEU A 100 -13.37 -6.81 11.40
N ALA A 101 -14.06 -7.05 10.29
CA ALA A 101 -13.50 -7.81 9.17
C ALA A 101 -12.26 -7.12 8.58
N LEU A 102 -12.29 -5.78 8.40
CA LEU A 102 -11.14 -5.03 7.93
C LEU A 102 -10.00 -4.95 8.96
N VAL A 103 -10.31 -4.96 10.26
CA VAL A 103 -9.31 -5.12 11.33
C VAL A 103 -8.56 -6.45 11.17
N VAL A 104 -9.29 -7.55 10.96
CA VAL A 104 -8.68 -8.87 10.72
C VAL A 104 -7.84 -8.86 9.45
N TRP A 105 -8.33 -8.23 8.37
CA TRP A 105 -7.57 -8.08 7.13
C TRP A 105 -6.26 -7.31 7.36
N GLY A 106 -6.31 -6.13 7.99
CA GLY A 106 -5.13 -5.30 8.23
C GLY A 106 -4.09 -5.98 9.12
N ALA A 107 -4.56 -6.63 10.20
CA ALA A 107 -3.69 -7.41 11.08
C ALA A 107 -3.01 -8.58 10.35
N ALA A 108 -3.74 -9.31 9.50
CA ALA A 108 -3.18 -10.40 8.71
C ALA A 108 -2.21 -9.90 7.64
N ALA A 109 -2.61 -8.87 6.88
CA ALA A 109 -1.79 -8.28 5.81
C ALA A 109 -0.48 -7.69 6.33
N SER A 110 -0.44 -7.19 7.57
CA SER A 110 0.75 -6.59 8.19
C SER A 110 1.95 -7.52 8.27
N ALA A 111 1.73 -8.83 8.26
CA ALA A 111 2.79 -9.82 8.30
C ALA A 111 3.52 -9.97 6.96
N HIS A 112 2.88 -9.61 5.83
CA HIS A 112 3.40 -9.92 4.51
C HIS A 112 4.77 -9.30 4.22
N HIS A 113 4.89 -7.97 4.30
CA HIS A 113 6.14 -7.30 3.91
C HIS A 113 7.31 -7.67 4.81
N PRO A 114 7.19 -7.62 6.14
CA PRO A 114 8.30 -8.03 7.00
C PRO A 114 8.71 -9.48 6.77
N ALA A 115 7.76 -10.42 6.75
CA ALA A 115 8.05 -11.84 6.56
C ALA A 115 8.58 -12.15 5.16
N GLY A 116 7.97 -11.58 4.11
CA GLY A 116 8.40 -11.80 2.72
C GLY A 116 9.79 -11.25 2.44
N LEU A 117 10.08 -10.02 2.89
CA LEU A 117 11.40 -9.42 2.71
C LEU A 117 12.48 -10.14 3.54
N THR A 118 12.15 -10.61 4.75
CA THR A 118 13.02 -11.42 5.58
C THR A 118 13.35 -12.73 4.87
N LEU A 119 12.35 -13.45 4.37
CA LEU A 119 12.51 -14.70 3.65
C LEU A 119 13.44 -14.54 2.43
N ILE A 120 13.22 -13.50 1.61
CA ILE A 120 14.06 -13.24 0.45
C ILE A 120 15.49 -12.89 0.88
N SER A 121 15.64 -12.02 1.87
CA SER A 121 16.94 -11.51 2.30
C SER A 121 17.81 -12.56 2.97
N LYS A 122 17.18 -13.46 3.74
CA LYS A 122 17.92 -14.49 4.51
C LYS A 122 18.13 -15.77 3.71
N ASP A 123 17.09 -16.27 3.05
CA ASP A 123 17.05 -17.67 2.60
C ASP A 123 17.11 -17.85 1.07
N ALA A 124 17.02 -16.77 0.27
CA ALA A 124 17.21 -16.84 -1.17
C ALA A 124 18.68 -16.70 -1.57
N HIS A 125 19.16 -17.57 -2.46
CA HIS A 125 20.50 -17.47 -3.05
C HIS A 125 20.56 -16.40 -4.14
N THR A 126 19.58 -16.37 -5.06
CA THR A 126 19.47 -15.37 -6.14
C THR A 126 18.53 -14.21 -5.73
N ARG A 127 18.89 -13.51 -4.63
CA ARG A 127 18.06 -12.46 -4.01
C ARG A 127 17.54 -11.42 -5.01
N GLY A 128 18.40 -10.96 -5.93
CA GLY A 128 18.03 -9.93 -6.91
C GLY A 128 16.87 -10.36 -7.81
N ASP A 129 16.89 -11.60 -8.29
CA ASP A 129 15.81 -12.13 -9.12
C ASP A 129 14.51 -12.27 -8.33
N VAL A 130 14.60 -12.80 -7.09
CA VAL A 130 13.42 -12.99 -6.23
C VAL A 130 12.80 -11.65 -5.84
N PHE A 131 13.61 -10.61 -5.52
CA PHE A 131 13.11 -9.26 -5.29
C PHE A 131 12.44 -8.66 -6.53
N ALA A 132 12.97 -8.90 -7.74
CA ALA A 132 12.35 -8.43 -8.97
C ALA A 132 10.97 -9.07 -9.18
N TYR A 133 10.85 -10.38 -9.02
CA TYR A 133 9.56 -11.09 -9.09
C TYR A 133 8.58 -10.64 -8.00
N HIS A 134 9.06 -10.44 -6.77
CA HIS A 134 8.26 -9.89 -5.69
C HIS A 134 7.69 -8.51 -6.05
N GLY A 135 8.50 -7.59 -6.59
CA GLY A 135 8.06 -6.27 -7.03
C GLY A 135 7.00 -6.34 -8.15
N ILE A 136 7.22 -7.20 -9.15
CA ILE A 136 6.26 -7.43 -10.24
C ILE A 136 4.93 -7.94 -9.68
N ALA A 137 4.96 -8.86 -8.74
CA ALA A 137 3.78 -9.44 -8.12
C ALA A 137 2.93 -8.40 -7.39
N GLY A 138 3.56 -7.50 -6.63
CA GLY A 138 2.87 -6.39 -5.98
C GLY A 138 2.16 -5.48 -6.98
N ASN A 139 2.84 -5.11 -8.06
CA ASN A 139 2.25 -4.29 -9.12
C ASN A 139 1.08 -4.98 -9.82
N ILE A 140 1.17 -6.29 -10.07
CA ILE A 140 0.06 -7.08 -10.62
C ILE A 140 -1.13 -7.02 -9.67
N GLY A 141 -0.93 -7.26 -8.36
CA GLY A 141 -2.00 -7.19 -7.36
C GLY A 141 -2.66 -5.81 -7.30
N THR A 142 -1.86 -4.75 -7.34
CA THR A 142 -2.31 -3.35 -7.33
C THR A 142 -3.23 -3.03 -8.51
N ALA A 143 -2.90 -3.47 -9.72
CA ALA A 143 -3.72 -3.24 -10.91
C ALA A 143 -4.89 -4.24 -11.01
N ALA A 144 -4.67 -5.50 -10.62
CA ALA A 144 -5.67 -6.55 -10.72
C ALA A 144 -6.79 -6.39 -9.68
N GLY A 145 -6.49 -5.87 -8.48
CA GLY A 145 -7.46 -5.71 -7.40
C GLY A 145 -8.73 -4.97 -7.83
N PRO A 146 -8.64 -3.71 -8.23
CA PRO A 146 -9.81 -2.94 -8.66
C PRO A 146 -10.45 -3.51 -9.92
N LEU A 147 -9.64 -3.95 -10.90
CA LEU A 147 -10.17 -4.50 -12.15
C LEU A 147 -10.98 -5.77 -11.90
N LEU A 148 -10.43 -6.73 -11.16
CA LEU A 148 -11.10 -7.98 -10.82
C LEU A 148 -12.38 -7.73 -10.01
N THR A 149 -12.31 -6.87 -8.99
CA THR A 149 -13.47 -6.51 -8.16
C THR A 149 -14.58 -5.89 -9.00
N THR A 150 -14.24 -4.96 -9.90
CA THR A 150 -15.20 -4.32 -10.81
C THR A 150 -15.82 -5.33 -11.77
N LEU A 151 -15.04 -6.22 -12.37
CA LEU A 151 -15.55 -7.26 -13.27
C LEU A 151 -16.48 -8.23 -12.53
N LEU A 152 -16.14 -8.62 -11.31
CA LEU A 152 -16.99 -9.47 -10.50
C LEU A 152 -18.30 -8.77 -10.10
N LEU A 153 -18.29 -7.48 -9.79
CA LEU A 153 -19.51 -6.71 -9.54
C LEU A 153 -20.44 -6.73 -10.75
N VAL A 154 -19.91 -6.54 -11.96
CA VAL A 154 -20.71 -6.67 -13.19
C VAL A 154 -21.27 -8.07 -13.36
N VAL A 155 -20.45 -9.11 -13.19
CA VAL A 155 -20.88 -10.52 -13.35
C VAL A 155 -21.95 -10.92 -12.33
N PHE A 156 -21.86 -10.44 -11.10
CA PHE A 156 -22.80 -10.78 -10.03
C PHE A 156 -23.85 -9.70 -9.76
N ALA A 157 -24.13 -8.82 -10.76
CA ALA A 157 -25.19 -7.82 -10.70
C ALA A 157 -25.12 -6.95 -9.44
N ASP A 158 -23.94 -6.44 -9.12
CA ASP A 158 -23.63 -5.58 -7.98
C ASP A 158 -23.82 -6.23 -6.58
N ASP A 159 -23.96 -7.56 -6.52
CA ASP A 159 -23.92 -8.29 -5.26
C ASP A 159 -22.49 -8.29 -4.68
N TRP A 160 -22.14 -7.21 -4.02
CA TRP A 160 -20.83 -7.03 -3.41
C TRP A 160 -20.49 -8.10 -2.35
N ARG A 161 -21.51 -8.70 -1.70
CA ARG A 161 -21.30 -9.77 -0.73
C ARG A 161 -20.80 -11.03 -1.41
N LEU A 162 -21.42 -11.38 -2.52
CA LEU A 162 -20.97 -12.51 -3.34
C LEU A 162 -19.59 -12.26 -3.93
N VAL A 163 -19.33 -11.01 -4.37
CA VAL A 163 -17.98 -10.60 -4.84
C VAL A 163 -16.93 -10.76 -3.74
N ALA A 164 -17.20 -10.28 -2.54
CA ALA A 164 -16.28 -10.42 -1.40
C ALA A 164 -16.06 -11.90 -1.03
N PHE A 165 -17.11 -12.72 -1.08
CA PHE A 165 -17.00 -14.17 -0.90
C PHE A 165 -16.09 -14.81 -1.95
N VAL A 166 -16.30 -14.51 -3.23
CA VAL A 166 -15.46 -15.03 -4.33
C VAL A 166 -14.01 -14.57 -4.19
N LEU A 167 -13.78 -13.32 -3.81
CA LEU A 167 -12.44 -12.80 -3.55
C LEU A 167 -11.76 -13.48 -2.35
N ALA A 168 -12.49 -14.03 -1.38
CA ALA A 168 -11.89 -14.75 -0.27
C ALA A 168 -11.23 -16.07 -0.71
N LEU A 169 -11.75 -16.72 -1.75
CA LEU A 169 -11.33 -18.06 -2.16
C LEU A 169 -9.86 -18.15 -2.62
N PRO A 170 -9.33 -17.21 -3.43
CA PRO A 170 -7.92 -17.25 -3.85
C PRO A 170 -6.93 -17.26 -2.68
N ALA A 171 -7.16 -16.46 -1.61
CA ALA A 171 -6.26 -16.46 -0.46
C ALA A 171 -6.33 -17.75 0.34
N LEU A 172 -7.51 -18.31 0.53
CA LEU A 172 -7.67 -19.60 1.21
C LEU A 172 -7.04 -20.75 0.41
N ALA A 173 -7.24 -20.75 -0.91
CA ALA A 173 -6.58 -21.72 -1.79
C ALA A 173 -5.05 -21.55 -1.78
N ALA A 174 -4.57 -20.30 -1.83
CA ALA A 174 -3.15 -19.97 -1.73
C ALA A 174 -2.56 -20.42 -0.39
N ALA A 175 -3.29 -20.26 0.71
CA ALA A 175 -2.85 -20.75 2.03
C ALA A 175 -2.66 -22.26 2.04
N VAL A 176 -3.62 -23.02 1.46
CA VAL A 176 -3.49 -24.48 1.33
C VAL A 176 -2.30 -24.86 0.46
N LEU A 177 -2.06 -24.15 -0.66
CA LEU A 177 -0.89 -24.39 -1.51
C LEU A 177 0.41 -24.07 -0.76
N ALA A 178 0.46 -22.94 -0.04
CA ALA A 178 1.61 -22.49 0.73
C ALA A 178 2.03 -23.49 1.82
N THR A 179 1.07 -24.19 2.44
CA THR A 179 1.41 -25.24 3.42
C THR A 179 2.15 -26.43 2.79
N ARG A 180 1.98 -26.66 1.48
CA ARG A 180 2.59 -27.78 0.72
C ARG A 180 3.92 -27.41 0.07
N ILE A 181 4.29 -26.15 0.06
CA ILE A 181 5.59 -25.69 -0.47
C ILE A 181 6.64 -25.93 0.61
N ASP A 182 7.64 -26.74 0.35
CA ASP A 182 8.79 -26.90 1.26
C ASP A 182 9.79 -25.76 1.01
N ILE A 183 10.13 -25.03 2.07
CA ILE A 183 11.12 -23.94 2.06
C ILE A 183 12.11 -24.23 3.19
N ASP A 184 13.38 -24.23 2.83
CA ASP A 184 14.48 -24.29 3.80
C ASP A 184 14.80 -22.87 4.26
N GLU A 185 14.38 -22.52 5.48
CA GLU A 185 14.66 -21.24 6.15
C GLU A 185 15.98 -21.29 6.95
N SER A 186 16.77 -22.35 6.82
CA SER A 186 18.03 -22.54 7.58
C SER A 186 19.30 -22.15 6.83
N VAL A 187 19.17 -21.79 5.55
CA VAL A 187 20.32 -21.56 4.64
C VAL A 187 21.28 -20.49 5.14
N THR A 188 20.85 -19.56 5.99
CA THR A 188 21.67 -18.44 6.45
C THR A 188 22.37 -18.64 7.79
N THR A 189 22.03 -19.66 8.58
CA THR A 189 22.75 -19.94 9.83
C THR A 189 24.19 -20.40 9.61
N ALA A 190 24.53 -20.84 8.38
CA ALA A 190 25.85 -21.33 8.02
C ALA A 190 26.77 -20.28 7.38
N ALA A 191 26.27 -19.12 6.95
CA ALA A 191 27.05 -18.16 6.15
C ALA A 191 27.45 -16.86 6.88
N THR A 192 27.09 -16.67 8.15
CA THR A 192 27.33 -15.42 8.89
C THR A 192 28.56 -15.45 9.78
N ASP A 193 29.72 -15.73 9.19
CA ASP A 193 31.00 -15.45 9.86
C ASP A 193 31.70 -14.17 9.33
N GLY A 194 30.96 -13.24 8.73
CA GLY A 194 31.62 -12.06 8.18
C GLY A 194 30.78 -10.85 7.74
N GLY A 195 29.49 -10.75 8.01
CA GLY A 195 28.69 -9.63 7.49
C GLY A 195 27.59 -9.15 8.41
N GLU A 196 27.58 -7.85 8.65
CA GLU A 196 26.59 -6.99 9.32
C GLU A 196 25.53 -7.73 10.15
N ARG A 197 25.68 -7.68 11.47
CA ARG A 197 24.66 -8.14 12.42
C ARG A 197 23.34 -7.44 12.07
N SER A 198 22.36 -8.20 11.60
CA SER A 198 20.96 -7.76 11.72
C SER A 198 20.77 -7.43 13.20
N THR A 199 20.25 -6.25 13.50
CA THR A 199 19.94 -5.85 14.87
C THR A 199 18.73 -6.67 15.32
N ASP A 200 19.00 -7.90 15.79
CA ASP A 200 17.98 -8.71 16.42
C ASP A 200 17.58 -8.01 17.72
N ILE A 201 16.38 -7.41 17.71
CA ILE A 201 15.82 -6.73 18.89
C ILE A 201 15.27 -7.80 19.83
N HIS A 202 16.01 -8.06 20.90
CA HIS A 202 15.67 -9.11 21.87
C HIS A 202 14.86 -8.60 23.07
N SER A 203 14.82 -7.28 23.28
CA SER A 203 14.13 -6.67 24.42
C SER A 203 13.42 -5.36 24.07
N VAL A 204 12.40 -5.01 24.88
CA VAL A 204 11.70 -3.72 24.76
C VAL A 204 12.66 -2.54 25.01
N GLY A 205 13.64 -2.72 25.90
CA GLY A 205 14.67 -1.70 26.18
C GLY A 205 15.52 -1.42 24.93
N GLU A 206 15.99 -2.46 24.26
CA GLU A 206 16.78 -2.36 23.02
C GLU A 206 15.96 -1.74 21.89
N PHE A 207 14.67 -2.11 21.74
CA PHE A 207 13.75 -1.48 20.80
C PHE A 207 13.64 0.03 21.05
N VAL A 208 13.46 0.45 22.31
CA VAL A 208 13.34 1.87 22.68
C VAL A 208 14.64 2.61 22.41
N ASP A 209 15.80 2.04 22.74
CA ASP A 209 17.08 2.71 22.57
C ASP A 209 17.48 2.81 21.08
N THR A 210 17.24 1.76 20.29
CA THR A 210 17.43 1.81 18.84
C THR A 210 16.49 2.81 18.19
N SER A 211 15.22 2.88 18.64
CA SER A 211 14.26 3.89 18.18
C SER A 211 14.73 5.33 18.50
N LYS A 212 15.29 5.58 19.70
CA LYS A 212 15.86 6.90 20.03
C LYS A 212 17.01 7.29 19.10
N ILE A 213 17.93 6.34 18.82
CA ILE A 213 19.04 6.56 17.86
C ILE A 213 18.47 6.91 16.50
N LEU A 214 17.47 6.15 16.03
CA LEU A 214 16.85 6.34 14.73
C LEU A 214 16.20 7.74 14.62
N PHE A 215 15.36 8.11 15.58
CA PHE A 215 14.65 9.41 15.54
C PHE A 215 15.52 10.60 15.95
N ALA A 216 16.70 10.39 16.52
CA ALA A 216 17.70 11.44 16.70
C ALA A 216 18.50 11.74 15.43
N SER A 217 18.40 10.90 14.39
CA SER A 217 19.07 11.06 13.10
C SER A 217 18.21 11.82 12.07
N ALA A 218 18.74 11.98 10.86
CA ALA A 218 17.99 12.54 9.72
C ALA A 218 16.77 11.68 9.33
N PHE A 219 16.71 10.43 9.76
CA PHE A 219 15.54 9.56 9.54
C PHE A 219 14.24 10.16 10.07
N ALA A 220 14.27 10.96 11.15
CA ALA A 220 13.05 11.63 11.65
C ALA A 220 12.38 12.50 10.58
N ILE A 221 13.19 13.17 9.73
CA ILE A 221 12.69 13.99 8.62
C ILE A 221 12.16 13.10 7.49
N VAL A 222 12.89 12.03 7.17
CA VAL A 222 12.44 11.01 6.20
C VAL A 222 11.12 10.40 6.65
N PHE A 223 10.96 10.08 7.93
CA PHE A 223 9.71 9.56 8.49
C PHE A 223 8.55 10.55 8.31
N GLY A 224 8.75 11.84 8.61
CA GLY A 224 7.74 12.89 8.37
C GLY A 224 7.36 13.02 6.87
N MET A 225 8.33 12.89 5.98
CA MET A 225 8.12 12.88 4.54
C MET A 225 7.31 11.65 4.10
N VAL A 226 7.65 10.44 4.59
CA VAL A 226 6.91 9.20 4.31
C VAL A 226 5.49 9.27 4.85
N MET A 227 5.29 9.80 6.06
CA MET A 227 3.93 10.05 6.59
C MET A 227 3.12 10.96 5.67
N SER A 228 3.72 12.04 5.18
CA SER A 228 3.05 12.98 4.27
C SER A 228 2.66 12.30 2.96
N TYR A 229 3.52 11.44 2.44
CA TYR A 229 3.22 10.61 1.27
C TYR A 229 2.08 9.64 1.55
N GLY A 230 2.12 8.88 2.64
CA GLY A 230 1.07 7.94 3.02
C GLY A 230 -0.30 8.62 3.23
N LEU A 231 -0.31 9.81 3.85
CA LEU A 231 -1.52 10.62 3.99
C LEU A 231 -2.09 11.03 2.62
N TYR A 232 -1.24 11.48 1.69
CA TYR A 232 -1.68 11.80 0.33
C TYR A 232 -2.22 10.57 -0.38
N TYR A 233 -1.47 9.46 -0.34
CA TYR A 233 -1.78 8.21 -0.99
C TYR A 233 -3.13 7.64 -0.53
N ARG A 234 -3.33 7.50 0.78
CA ARG A 234 -4.59 6.97 1.34
C ARG A 234 -5.75 7.93 1.21
N GLY A 235 -5.53 9.21 1.44
CA GLY A 235 -6.55 10.25 1.30
C GLY A 235 -7.10 10.36 -0.11
N SER A 236 -6.25 10.15 -1.12
CA SER A 236 -6.69 10.17 -2.52
C SER A 236 -7.34 8.84 -2.93
N LEU A 237 -6.63 7.71 -2.78
CA LEU A 237 -7.06 6.44 -3.39
C LEU A 237 -8.32 5.84 -2.74
N THR A 238 -8.60 6.12 -1.47
CA THR A 238 -9.76 5.55 -0.76
C THR A 238 -11.09 5.96 -1.39
N PHE A 239 -11.24 7.23 -1.78
CA PHE A 239 -12.50 7.78 -2.30
C PHE A 239 -12.46 8.12 -3.79
N LEU A 240 -11.36 7.83 -4.49
CA LEU A 240 -11.25 8.19 -5.90
C LEU A 240 -12.30 7.51 -6.78
N PRO A 241 -12.66 6.20 -6.58
CA PRO A 241 -13.78 5.59 -7.31
C PRO A 241 -15.12 6.30 -7.08
N GLU A 242 -15.41 6.71 -5.84
CA GLU A 242 -16.60 7.49 -5.50
C GLU A 242 -16.61 8.86 -6.17
N LEU A 243 -15.47 9.56 -6.16
CA LEU A 243 -15.35 10.85 -6.84
C LEU A 243 -15.54 10.72 -8.35
N PHE A 244 -15.07 9.65 -8.96
CA PHE A 244 -15.26 9.39 -10.38
C PHE A 244 -16.73 9.25 -10.75
N SER A 245 -17.54 8.56 -9.94
CA SER A 245 -18.97 8.41 -10.19
C SER A 245 -19.74 9.75 -10.15
N GLY A 246 -19.16 10.76 -9.47
CA GLY A 246 -19.72 12.12 -9.40
C GLY A 246 -19.29 13.06 -10.54
N PHE A 247 -18.38 12.64 -11.44
CA PHE A 247 -17.92 13.50 -12.54
C PHE A 247 -18.79 13.34 -13.79
N ASP A 248 -19.29 14.44 -14.34
CA ASP A 248 -20.13 14.44 -15.57
C ASP A 248 -19.44 13.78 -16.75
N ALA A 249 -18.09 13.80 -16.79
CA ALA A 249 -17.28 13.19 -17.83
C ALA A 249 -17.29 11.65 -17.78
N ILE A 250 -17.70 11.03 -16.65
CA ILE A 250 -17.69 9.58 -16.43
C ILE A 250 -19.08 9.19 -15.87
N GLN A 251 -20.00 8.87 -16.75
CA GLN A 251 -21.35 8.44 -16.35
C GLN A 251 -21.48 6.92 -16.42
N PRO A 252 -22.24 6.29 -15.51
CA PRO A 252 -22.55 4.87 -15.56
C PRO A 252 -23.18 4.48 -16.90
N ILE A 253 -22.79 3.32 -17.43
CA ILE A 253 -23.28 2.81 -18.71
C ILE A 253 -24.05 1.52 -18.45
N ASN A 254 -25.36 1.51 -18.76
CA ASN A 254 -26.16 0.29 -18.70
C ASN A 254 -25.99 -0.52 -19.99
N ALA A 255 -25.34 -1.67 -19.88
CA ALA A 255 -25.11 -2.58 -21.01
C ALA A 255 -25.10 -4.02 -20.51
N PHE A 256 -25.51 -4.96 -21.39
CA PHE A 256 -25.48 -6.41 -21.14
C PHE A 256 -26.19 -6.87 -19.85
N GLY A 257 -27.20 -6.11 -19.39
CA GLY A 257 -27.97 -6.44 -18.18
C GLY A 257 -27.31 -6.04 -16.86
N GLY A 258 -26.19 -5.32 -16.89
CA GLY A 258 -25.51 -4.76 -15.72
C GLY A 258 -25.17 -3.28 -15.85
N THR A 259 -24.80 -2.65 -14.75
CA THR A 259 -24.30 -1.28 -14.71
C THR A 259 -22.77 -1.30 -14.74
N PHE A 260 -22.19 -0.70 -15.78
CA PHE A 260 -20.74 -0.50 -15.87
C PHE A 260 -20.42 0.87 -15.25
N GLU A 261 -19.53 0.87 -14.28
CA GLU A 261 -18.99 2.07 -13.64
C GLU A 261 -17.62 2.41 -14.27
N PRO A 262 -17.56 3.31 -15.30
CA PRO A 262 -16.31 3.58 -16.00
C PRO A 262 -15.24 4.17 -15.08
N GLY A 263 -15.63 4.86 -14.00
CA GLY A 263 -14.73 5.38 -12.96
C GLY A 263 -13.83 4.31 -12.35
N ASN A 264 -14.35 3.10 -12.13
CA ASN A 264 -13.57 1.98 -11.60
C ASN A 264 -12.47 1.52 -12.56
N TYR A 265 -12.73 1.57 -13.88
CA TYR A 265 -11.71 1.24 -14.89
C TYR A 265 -10.67 2.35 -15.02
N VAL A 266 -11.07 3.62 -14.87
CA VAL A 266 -10.12 4.75 -14.80
C VAL A 266 -9.23 4.60 -13.57
N PHE A 267 -9.78 4.20 -12.43
CA PHE A 267 -9.02 3.91 -11.20
C PHE A 267 -8.03 2.77 -11.41
N ALA A 268 -8.45 1.65 -11.99
CA ALA A 268 -7.57 0.54 -12.32
C ALA A 268 -6.47 0.95 -13.30
N GLY A 269 -6.79 1.75 -14.32
CA GLY A 269 -5.84 2.30 -15.28
C GLY A 269 -4.82 3.24 -14.63
N LEU A 270 -5.26 4.10 -13.70
CA LEU A 270 -4.40 4.96 -12.89
C LEU A 270 -3.36 4.12 -12.14
N LEU A 271 -3.80 3.08 -11.43
CA LEU A 271 -2.90 2.20 -10.68
C LEU A 271 -1.96 1.41 -11.61
N ALA A 272 -2.42 0.98 -12.78
CA ALA A 272 -1.58 0.35 -13.78
C ALA A 272 -0.47 1.28 -14.31
N MET A 273 -0.75 2.58 -14.47
CA MET A 273 0.27 3.59 -14.78
C MET A 273 1.33 3.74 -13.69
N GLY A 274 1.01 3.38 -12.46
CA GLY A 274 1.94 3.32 -11.35
C GLY A 274 3.13 2.40 -11.61
N VAL A 275 2.95 1.30 -12.34
CA VAL A 275 4.03 0.38 -12.73
C VAL A 275 5.14 1.11 -13.48
N PHE A 276 4.75 1.97 -14.44
CA PHE A 276 5.71 2.79 -15.20
C PHE A 276 6.37 3.85 -14.30
N GLY A 277 5.59 4.48 -13.41
CA GLY A 277 6.11 5.44 -12.44
C GLY A 277 7.16 4.81 -11.54
N GLN A 278 6.87 3.66 -10.95
CA GLN A 278 7.80 2.92 -10.10
C GLN A 278 9.07 2.48 -10.85
N TYR A 279 8.93 1.99 -12.08
CA TYR A 279 10.08 1.62 -12.92
C TYR A 279 10.98 2.82 -13.22
N VAL A 280 10.40 3.94 -13.66
CA VAL A 280 11.15 5.15 -13.97
C VAL A 280 11.77 5.73 -12.71
N GLY A 281 11.02 5.81 -11.61
CA GLY A 281 11.51 6.25 -10.31
C GLY A 281 12.72 5.42 -9.87
N GLY A 282 12.62 4.09 -9.90
CA GLY A 282 13.72 3.20 -9.56
C GLY A 282 14.97 3.39 -10.42
N LYS A 283 14.82 3.65 -11.72
CA LYS A 283 15.97 3.94 -12.60
C LYS A 283 16.60 5.30 -12.36
N LEU A 284 15.83 6.25 -11.86
CA LEU A 284 16.31 7.61 -11.61
C LEU A 284 16.99 7.75 -10.24
N THR A 285 16.68 6.91 -9.26
CA THR A 285 17.37 6.92 -7.96
C THR A 285 18.90 6.76 -8.08
N ASP A 286 19.36 6.03 -9.11
CA ASP A 286 20.80 5.85 -9.40
C ASP A 286 21.44 7.02 -10.19
N ARG A 287 20.64 7.98 -10.66
CA ARG A 287 21.10 9.02 -11.62
C ARG A 287 20.97 10.44 -11.11
N ILE A 288 20.02 10.67 -10.22
CA ILE A 288 19.79 12.00 -9.64
C ILE A 288 19.74 11.87 -8.12
N ARG A 289 19.98 12.98 -7.44
CA ARG A 289 19.88 13.04 -5.97
C ARG A 289 18.48 12.64 -5.51
N VAL A 290 18.44 11.84 -4.47
CA VAL A 290 17.18 11.31 -3.92
C VAL A 290 16.21 12.43 -3.53
N GLU A 291 16.73 13.49 -2.90
CA GLU A 291 15.93 14.64 -2.48
C GLU A 291 15.35 15.40 -3.67
N ALA A 292 16.11 15.54 -4.74
CA ALA A 292 15.65 16.21 -5.96
C ALA A 292 14.50 15.44 -6.62
N GLY A 293 14.59 14.10 -6.66
CA GLY A 293 13.52 13.24 -7.14
C GLY A 293 12.25 13.34 -6.28
N LEU A 294 12.40 13.39 -4.96
CA LEU A 294 11.30 13.59 -4.01
C LEU A 294 10.64 14.96 -4.18
N ILE A 295 11.42 16.03 -4.25
CA ILE A 295 10.91 17.41 -4.46
C ILE A 295 10.10 17.47 -5.77
N ALA A 296 10.64 16.92 -6.86
CA ALA A 296 9.96 16.88 -8.16
C ALA A 296 8.63 16.09 -8.07
N GLY A 297 8.63 14.91 -7.41
CA GLY A 297 7.45 14.11 -7.20
C GLY A 297 6.37 14.83 -6.39
N PHE A 298 6.73 15.40 -5.23
CA PHE A 298 5.77 16.14 -4.41
C PHE A 298 5.26 17.41 -5.09
N ALA A 299 6.11 18.14 -5.81
CA ALA A 299 5.67 19.31 -6.60
C ALA A 299 4.67 18.89 -7.69
N ALA A 300 4.90 17.78 -8.36
CA ALA A 300 3.95 17.22 -9.32
C ALA A 300 2.63 16.82 -8.65
N LEU A 301 2.64 16.22 -7.45
CA LEU A 301 1.43 15.90 -6.69
C LEU A 301 0.64 17.16 -6.30
N VAL A 302 1.29 18.27 -5.96
CA VAL A 302 0.60 19.56 -5.74
C VAL A 302 -0.11 20.02 -7.00
N VAL A 303 0.59 20.01 -8.15
CA VAL A 303 0.00 20.42 -9.45
C VAL A 303 -1.18 19.52 -9.82
N ILE A 304 -1.05 18.20 -9.60
CA ILE A 304 -2.13 17.24 -9.84
C ILE A 304 -3.34 17.55 -8.94
N ALA A 305 -3.12 17.74 -7.64
CA ALA A 305 -4.21 18.04 -6.71
C ALA A 305 -4.95 19.32 -7.10
N VAL A 306 -4.27 20.39 -7.46
CA VAL A 306 -4.88 21.65 -7.90
C VAL A 306 -5.57 21.50 -9.26
N GLY A 307 -4.99 20.72 -10.17
CA GLY A 307 -5.48 20.56 -11.54
C GLY A 307 -6.60 19.52 -11.73
N TYR A 308 -6.87 18.67 -10.70
CA TYR A 308 -7.72 17.50 -10.89
C TYR A 308 -9.17 17.85 -11.23
N LEU A 309 -9.80 18.72 -10.45
CA LEU A 309 -11.18 19.16 -10.72
C LEU A 309 -11.31 19.99 -11.99
N PRO A 310 -10.41 20.95 -12.30
CA PRO A 310 -10.38 21.60 -13.60
C PRO A 310 -10.29 20.60 -14.78
N ALA A 311 -9.47 19.56 -14.68
CA ALA A 311 -9.37 18.55 -15.71
C ALA A 311 -10.66 17.71 -15.84
N ALA A 312 -11.27 17.33 -14.71
CA ALA A 312 -12.54 16.61 -14.69
C ALA A 312 -13.66 17.43 -15.35
N ASN A 313 -13.71 18.73 -15.08
CA ASN A 313 -14.69 19.65 -15.66
C ASN A 313 -14.42 19.95 -17.16
N ALA A 314 -13.18 19.83 -17.62
CA ALA A 314 -12.80 20.02 -19.01
C ALA A 314 -13.17 18.81 -19.90
N GLY A 315 -13.59 17.68 -19.31
CA GLY A 315 -14.08 16.50 -20.00
C GLY A 315 -13.19 15.26 -19.86
N LEU A 316 -13.59 14.19 -20.52
CA LEU A 316 -12.99 12.87 -20.36
C LEU A 316 -11.48 12.82 -20.74
N GLY A 317 -11.08 13.45 -21.85
CA GLY A 317 -9.68 13.42 -22.30
C GLY A 317 -8.70 13.99 -21.27
N PRO A 318 -8.87 15.25 -20.80
CA PRO A 318 -8.04 15.83 -19.75
C PRO A 318 -8.05 15.02 -18.44
N LEU A 319 -9.20 14.49 -18.04
CA LEU A 319 -9.33 13.66 -16.85
C LEU A 319 -8.52 12.36 -16.97
N LEU A 320 -8.60 11.64 -18.10
CA LEU A 320 -7.82 10.42 -18.33
C LEU A 320 -6.32 10.69 -18.33
N VAL A 321 -5.88 11.76 -19.02
CA VAL A 321 -4.46 12.14 -19.04
C VAL A 321 -3.96 12.47 -17.65
N LEU A 322 -4.70 13.28 -16.88
CA LEU A 322 -4.27 13.66 -15.54
C LEU A 322 -4.32 12.46 -14.57
N SER A 323 -5.31 11.56 -14.70
CA SER A 323 -5.36 10.31 -13.93
C SER A 323 -4.16 9.40 -14.23
N ALA A 324 -3.76 9.27 -15.49
CA ALA A 324 -2.57 8.51 -15.87
C ALA A 324 -1.29 9.13 -15.30
N VAL A 325 -1.13 10.45 -15.40
CA VAL A 325 -0.01 11.19 -14.79
C VAL A 325 -0.04 11.03 -13.27
N PHE A 326 -1.21 11.08 -12.66
CA PHE A 326 -1.36 10.90 -11.22
C PHE A 326 -0.86 9.53 -10.76
N GLY A 327 -1.32 8.45 -11.39
CA GLY A 327 -0.84 7.11 -11.08
C GLY A 327 0.68 6.99 -11.27
N PHE A 328 1.22 7.53 -12.37
CA PHE A 328 2.65 7.56 -12.62
C PHE A 328 3.41 8.25 -11.49
N VAL A 329 3.04 9.49 -11.13
CA VAL A 329 3.74 10.30 -10.12
C VAL A 329 3.63 9.70 -8.73
N LEU A 330 2.46 9.17 -8.38
CA LEU A 330 2.21 8.57 -7.08
C LEU A 330 3.19 7.42 -6.80
N PHE A 331 3.39 6.54 -7.77
CA PHE A 331 4.31 5.40 -7.62
C PHE A 331 5.78 5.73 -7.96
N TYR A 332 6.03 6.82 -8.71
CA TYR A 332 7.38 7.34 -8.95
C TYR A 332 8.10 7.71 -7.64
N ILE A 333 7.36 8.24 -6.66
CA ILE A 333 7.93 8.68 -5.37
C ILE A 333 8.41 7.48 -4.53
N GLN A 334 7.81 6.29 -4.67
CA GLN A 334 8.09 5.14 -3.81
C GLN A 334 9.57 4.70 -3.81
N PRO A 335 10.25 4.46 -4.95
CA PRO A 335 11.66 4.13 -4.95
C PRO A 335 12.54 5.22 -4.33
N PHE A 336 12.18 6.50 -4.51
CA PHE A 336 12.93 7.61 -3.94
C PHE A 336 12.81 7.67 -2.43
N TYR A 337 11.62 7.50 -1.85
CA TYR A 337 11.55 7.50 -0.39
C TYR A 337 12.21 6.24 0.22
N GLN A 338 12.16 5.10 -0.46
CA GLN A 338 12.87 3.90 -0.01
C GLN A 338 14.39 4.12 -0.03
N ALA A 339 14.91 4.77 -1.09
CA ALA A 339 16.32 5.17 -1.16
C ALA A 339 16.68 6.16 -0.05
N ALA A 340 15.81 7.16 0.24
CA ALA A 340 16.02 8.08 1.35
C ALA A 340 16.06 7.35 2.71
N VAL A 341 15.16 6.38 2.94
CA VAL A 341 15.21 5.54 4.15
C VAL A 341 16.55 4.83 4.26
N ALA A 342 17.04 4.23 3.18
CA ALA A 342 18.31 3.52 3.19
C ALA A 342 19.51 4.46 3.44
N GLU A 343 19.50 5.66 2.84
CA GLU A 343 20.60 6.62 2.89
C GLU A 343 20.70 7.35 4.24
N TYR A 344 19.53 7.76 4.80
CA TYR A 344 19.47 8.57 6.01
C TYR A 344 19.29 7.78 7.31
N THR A 345 19.28 6.45 7.23
CA THR A 345 19.18 5.58 8.41
C THR A 345 20.57 5.18 8.93
N PRO A 346 20.85 5.35 10.23
CA PRO A 346 22.05 4.82 10.84
C PRO A 346 22.16 3.29 10.64
N PRO A 347 23.34 2.73 10.32
CA PRO A 347 23.50 1.29 10.08
C PRO A 347 22.94 0.41 11.20
N ALA A 348 23.13 0.84 12.46
CA ALA A 348 22.67 0.11 13.65
C ALA A 348 21.12 0.04 13.79
N ALA A 349 20.36 0.84 13.04
CA ALA A 349 18.90 0.91 13.13
C ALA A 349 18.17 0.58 11.82
N ARG A 350 18.91 0.05 10.81
CA ARG A 350 18.39 -0.15 9.46
C ARG A 350 17.18 -1.10 9.41
N GLY A 351 17.20 -2.20 10.16
CA GLY A 351 16.07 -3.14 10.22
C GLY A 351 14.81 -2.48 10.77
N LEU A 352 14.95 -1.68 11.83
CA LEU A 352 13.83 -1.00 12.49
C LEU A 352 13.28 0.15 11.64
N SER A 353 14.11 0.81 10.82
CA SER A 353 13.67 1.93 9.96
C SER A 353 12.62 1.52 8.95
N TYR A 354 12.71 0.33 8.36
CA TYR A 354 11.68 -0.18 7.44
C TYR A 354 10.35 -0.42 8.16
N GLY A 355 10.38 -0.96 9.39
CA GLY A 355 9.16 -1.11 10.19
C GLY A 355 8.49 0.23 10.48
N PHE A 356 9.26 1.26 10.85
CA PHE A 356 8.73 2.62 11.01
C PHE A 356 8.28 3.23 9.68
N THR A 357 8.93 2.94 8.56
CA THR A 357 8.50 3.38 7.24
C THR A 357 7.08 2.85 6.93
N TYR A 358 6.83 1.57 7.15
CA TYR A 358 5.48 1.00 6.98
C TYR A 358 4.48 1.56 8.00
N LEU A 359 4.90 1.82 9.23
CA LEU A 359 4.06 2.52 10.20
C LEU A 359 3.71 3.94 9.73
N GLY A 360 4.66 4.67 9.15
CA GLY A 360 4.43 6.01 8.59
C GLY A 360 3.47 5.99 7.41
N ASP A 361 3.74 5.13 6.43
CA ASP A 361 2.99 5.05 5.17
C ASP A 361 1.58 4.46 5.39
N PHE A 362 1.49 3.26 5.96
CA PHE A 362 0.21 2.56 6.14
C PHE A 362 -0.47 2.86 7.49
N GLY A 363 0.27 3.00 8.57
CA GLY A 363 -0.30 3.24 9.89
C GLY A 363 -0.85 4.67 10.02
N PHE A 364 0.03 5.66 9.97
CA PHE A 364 -0.36 7.08 10.03
C PHE A 364 -1.04 7.53 8.74
N GLY A 365 -0.58 7.07 7.57
CA GLY A 365 -1.21 7.36 6.29
C GLY A 365 -2.68 6.98 6.24
N ALA A 366 -3.08 5.89 6.90
CA ALA A 366 -4.46 5.45 6.98
C ALA A 366 -5.42 6.51 7.56
N LEU A 367 -4.93 7.37 8.47
CA LEU A 367 -5.75 8.45 9.06
C LEU A 367 -6.35 9.37 7.99
N ALA A 368 -5.70 9.46 6.83
CA ALA A 368 -6.20 10.26 5.73
C ALA A 368 -7.46 9.71 5.09
N ALA A 369 -7.78 8.42 5.22
CA ALA A 369 -9.07 7.90 4.76
C ALA A 369 -10.23 8.48 5.60
N SER A 370 -10.07 8.55 6.92
CA SER A 370 -11.05 9.21 7.80
C SER A 370 -11.12 10.71 7.55
N ALA A 371 -9.94 11.37 7.40
CA ALA A 371 -9.88 12.82 7.12
C ALA A 371 -10.51 13.16 5.77
N ALA A 372 -10.22 12.41 4.71
CA ALA A 372 -10.82 12.58 3.39
C ALA A 372 -12.33 12.35 3.44
N GLY A 373 -12.78 11.31 4.12
CA GLY A 373 -14.20 11.05 4.35
C GLY A 373 -14.89 12.18 5.10
N ALA A 374 -14.25 12.76 6.13
CA ALA A 374 -14.78 13.93 6.84
C ALA A 374 -14.91 15.14 5.92
N VAL A 375 -13.87 15.43 5.12
CA VAL A 375 -13.90 16.55 4.17
C VAL A 375 -14.98 16.35 3.12
N LEU A 376 -15.16 15.14 2.60
CA LEU A 376 -16.24 14.85 1.65
C LEU A 376 -17.63 14.91 2.27
N THR A 377 -17.77 14.58 3.55
CA THR A 377 -19.06 14.64 4.26
C THR A 377 -19.45 16.06 4.64
N TYR A 378 -18.51 16.88 5.10
CA TYR A 378 -18.79 18.18 5.71
C TYR A 378 -18.34 19.39 4.89
N ALA A 379 -17.62 19.18 3.79
CA ALA A 379 -17.14 20.27 2.93
C ALA A 379 -17.38 19.96 1.44
N SER A 380 -16.32 19.66 0.67
CA SER A 380 -16.47 19.46 -0.78
C SER A 380 -15.29 18.65 -1.38
N PRO A 381 -15.44 18.10 -2.61
CA PRO A 381 -14.32 17.54 -3.36
C PRO A 381 -13.14 18.52 -3.53
N ALA A 382 -13.42 19.81 -3.74
CA ALA A 382 -12.36 20.83 -3.85
C ALA A 382 -11.55 20.96 -2.56
N ALA A 383 -12.20 20.90 -1.40
CA ALA A 383 -11.52 20.92 -0.11
C ALA A 383 -10.66 19.65 0.10
N LEU A 384 -11.10 18.48 -0.40
CA LEU A 384 -10.29 17.27 -0.37
C LEU A 384 -9.01 17.43 -1.18
N PHE A 385 -9.09 17.90 -2.43
CA PHE A 385 -7.88 18.14 -3.23
C PHE A 385 -7.00 19.22 -2.61
N GLY A 386 -7.58 20.23 -1.95
CA GLY A 386 -6.84 21.19 -1.14
C GLY A 386 -6.07 20.54 0.01
N LEU A 387 -6.71 19.62 0.75
CA LEU A 387 -6.05 18.84 1.81
C LEU A 387 -4.91 17.98 1.26
N LEU A 388 -5.11 17.32 0.12
CA LEU A 388 -4.06 16.53 -0.55
C LEU A 388 -2.88 17.42 -0.95
N ALA A 389 -3.14 18.62 -1.51
CA ALA A 389 -2.08 19.58 -1.82
C ALA A 389 -1.27 19.98 -0.59
N VAL A 390 -1.92 20.16 0.58
CA VAL A 390 -1.23 20.45 1.85
C VAL A 390 -0.30 19.29 2.24
N PHE A 391 -0.74 18.04 2.16
CA PHE A 391 0.13 16.90 2.45
C PHE A 391 1.34 16.84 1.50
N ALA A 392 1.14 17.11 0.21
CA ALA A 392 2.21 17.16 -0.78
C ALA A 392 3.20 18.31 -0.51
N VAL A 393 2.72 19.51 -0.13
CA VAL A 393 3.57 20.65 0.25
C VAL A 393 4.42 20.31 1.48
N ILE A 394 3.83 19.66 2.49
CA ILE A 394 4.57 19.23 3.71
C ILE A 394 5.65 18.22 3.33
N GLY A 395 5.32 17.19 2.53
CA GLY A 395 6.30 16.19 2.06
C GLY A 395 7.43 16.82 1.24
N GLY A 396 7.10 17.74 0.34
CA GLY A 396 8.07 18.53 -0.42
C GLY A 396 8.96 19.42 0.47
N GLY A 397 8.39 19.99 1.52
CA GLY A 397 9.11 20.78 2.53
C GLY A 397 10.15 19.94 3.27
N PHE A 398 9.78 18.74 3.74
CA PHE A 398 10.73 17.80 4.35
C PHE A 398 11.83 17.40 3.37
N SER A 399 11.50 17.14 2.11
CA SER A 399 12.47 16.77 1.07
C SER A 399 13.44 17.92 0.77
N THR A 400 12.95 19.16 0.73
CA THR A 400 13.78 20.36 0.54
C THR A 400 14.70 20.59 1.74
N TYR A 401 14.21 20.36 2.96
CA TYR A 401 15.03 20.46 4.16
C TYR A 401 16.16 19.43 4.16
N LEU A 402 15.91 18.20 3.73
CA LEU A 402 16.96 17.17 3.57
C LEU A 402 18.01 17.63 2.57
N LEU A 403 17.61 18.19 1.42
CA LEU A 403 18.52 18.69 0.39
C LEU A 403 19.47 19.77 0.94
N VAL A 404 18.92 20.77 1.62
CA VAL A 404 19.72 21.88 2.19
C VAL A 404 20.68 21.36 3.26
N ARG A 405 20.25 20.43 4.08
CA ARG A 405 21.08 19.85 5.15
C ARG A 405 22.22 19.00 4.59
N SER A 406 21.99 18.23 3.53
CA SER A 406 23.03 17.40 2.89
C SER A 406 24.08 18.25 2.15
N ASP A 407 23.72 19.44 1.65
CA ASP A 407 24.67 20.38 1.05
C ASP A 407 25.54 21.12 2.08
N SER A 408 25.13 21.11 3.36
CA SER A 408 25.83 21.78 4.46
C SER A 408 26.70 20.85 5.31
N ALA A 409 26.64 19.56 5.08
CA ALA A 409 27.41 18.51 5.77
C ALA A 409 28.59 18.03 4.92
#